data_e710f7ec66f9e1dd0ba4a534f9ae4b46
#
_entry.id   e710f7ec66f9e1dd0ba4a534f9ae4b46
#
_cell.length_a   1.000
_cell.length_b   1.000
_cell.length_c   1.000
_cell.angle_alpha   90.00
_cell.angle_beta   90.00
_cell.angle_gamma   90.00
#
_symmetry.space_group_name_H-M   'P 1'
#
loop_
_entity.id
_entity.type
_entity.pdbx_description
1 polymer ?
#
loop_
_entity_poly.entity_id
_entity_poly.type
_entity_poly.pdbx_seq_one_letter_code
_entity_poly.pdbx_strand_id
1 'polypeptide(L)'
;RNGTATPFFDPQEKYIWALAVDSVGVVYAATGEKGVVYRISPDGTCSVFYNTKAMHATTLALDRTGLLMVGTESPGRVLRVDADGRGFIVLDSPYQEIRAMRFDDRGLLYVAAAN
;
A
#
# COMPACT_ATOMS: atom_id res chain seq x y z
N ARG A 1 8.76 -15.72 21.58
CA ARG A 1 9.30 -16.07 20.28
C ARG A 1 10.65 -16.75 20.43
N ASN A 2 10.85 -17.82 19.74
CA ASN A 2 12.01 -18.68 19.90
C ASN A 2 13.08 -18.46 18.82
N GLY A 3 12.98 -17.40 18.06
CA GLY A 3 13.93 -17.10 17.01
C GLY A 3 13.68 -17.82 15.68
N THR A 4 12.65 -18.63 15.60
CA THR A 4 12.31 -19.31 14.35
C THR A 4 11.47 -18.40 13.46
N ALA A 5 11.91 -18.19 12.21
CA ALA A 5 11.13 -17.43 11.24
C ALA A 5 9.99 -18.30 10.73
N THR A 6 8.77 -17.78 10.78
CA THR A 6 7.59 -18.44 10.24
C THR A 6 7.02 -17.60 9.12
N PRO A 7 6.77 -18.16 7.94
CA PRO A 7 6.15 -17.38 6.87
C PRO A 7 4.79 -16.86 7.32
N PHE A 8 4.62 -15.55 7.25
CA PHE A 8 3.37 -14.90 7.60
C PHE A 8 2.55 -14.59 6.36
N PHE A 9 3.21 -14.22 5.28
CA PHE A 9 2.58 -13.77 4.05
C PHE A 9 3.48 -14.16 2.87
N ASP A 10 2.92 -14.89 1.94
CA ASP A 10 3.65 -15.37 0.76
C ASP A 10 2.72 -15.31 -0.45
N PRO A 11 2.49 -14.11 -1.01
CA PRO A 11 1.66 -13.99 -2.19
C PRO A 11 2.38 -14.53 -3.42
N GLN A 12 1.62 -14.87 -4.43
CA GLN A 12 2.18 -15.30 -5.72
C GLN A 12 2.64 -14.10 -6.56
N GLU A 13 2.99 -13.02 -5.93
CA GLU A 13 3.46 -11.81 -6.58
C GLU A 13 4.98 -11.79 -6.65
N LYS A 14 5.51 -11.20 -7.73
CA LYS A 14 6.94 -11.16 -7.95
C LYS A 14 7.66 -10.21 -6.99
N TYR A 15 7.01 -9.11 -6.64
CA TYR A 15 7.61 -8.08 -5.80
C TYR A 15 6.67 -7.67 -4.68
N ILE A 16 7.24 -7.50 -3.49
CA ILE A 16 6.58 -6.81 -2.39
C ILE A 16 7.36 -5.51 -2.20
N TRP A 17 6.72 -4.39 -2.49
CA TRP A 17 7.38 -3.08 -2.52
C TRP A 17 7.28 -2.33 -1.22
N ALA A 18 6.18 -2.49 -0.48
CA ALA A 18 5.95 -1.72 0.73
C ALA A 18 5.02 -2.46 1.67
N LEU A 19 5.19 -2.18 2.95
CA LEU A 19 4.31 -2.68 4.02
C LEU A 19 3.86 -1.51 4.87
N ALA A 20 2.63 -1.60 5.38
CA ALA A 20 2.13 -0.68 6.38
C ALA A 20 1.33 -1.47 7.41
N VAL A 21 1.40 -1.04 8.67
CA VAL A 21 0.72 -1.72 9.77
C VAL A 21 -0.15 -0.71 10.48
N ASP A 22 -1.43 -1.04 10.68
CA ASP A 22 -2.33 -0.14 11.40
C ASP A 22 -2.24 -0.37 12.91
N SER A 23 -3.04 0.39 13.67
CA SER A 23 -2.97 0.38 15.13
C SER A 23 -3.49 -0.90 15.77
N VAL A 24 -4.20 -1.75 15.02
CA VAL A 24 -4.73 -3.01 15.54
C VAL A 24 -4.00 -4.23 14.97
N GLY A 25 -2.91 -4.03 14.26
CA GLY A 25 -2.06 -5.11 13.79
C GLY A 25 -2.40 -5.65 12.40
N VAL A 26 -3.26 -4.99 11.65
CA VAL A 26 -3.52 -5.35 10.26
C VAL A 26 -2.36 -4.86 9.41
N VAL A 27 -1.83 -5.74 8.56
CA VAL A 27 -0.72 -5.42 7.65
C VAL A 27 -1.27 -5.25 6.25
N TYR A 28 -0.83 -4.20 5.58
CA TYR A 28 -1.10 -3.97 4.16
C TYR A 28 0.19 -4.14 3.39
N ALA A 29 0.13 -4.88 2.28
CA ALA A 29 1.31 -5.16 1.45
C ALA A 29 1.05 -4.71 0.02
N ALA A 30 1.88 -3.80 -0.46
CA ALA A 30 1.83 -3.29 -1.83
C ALA A 30 2.75 -4.12 -2.70
N THR A 31 2.25 -4.60 -3.83
CA THR A 31 2.95 -5.58 -4.65
C THR A 31 3.03 -5.17 -6.12
N GLY A 32 3.80 -5.87 -6.90
CA GLY A 32 3.92 -5.85 -8.35
C GLY A 32 4.23 -7.28 -8.83
N GLU A 33 3.89 -7.57 -10.02
CA GLU A 33 3.68 -6.77 -11.24
C GLU A 33 2.21 -6.43 -11.55
N LYS A 34 1.28 -6.85 -10.70
CA LYS A 34 -0.15 -6.64 -10.97
C LYS A 34 -0.73 -5.48 -10.18
N GLY A 35 0.09 -4.79 -9.38
CA GLY A 35 -0.33 -3.62 -8.64
C GLY A 35 -1.41 -3.89 -7.60
N VAL A 36 -1.35 -5.03 -6.94
CA VAL A 36 -2.35 -5.44 -5.96
C VAL A 36 -1.88 -5.08 -4.56
N VAL A 37 -2.80 -4.59 -3.73
CA VAL A 37 -2.58 -4.39 -2.31
C VAL A 37 -3.30 -5.50 -1.56
N TYR A 38 -2.57 -6.23 -0.73
CA TYR A 38 -3.11 -7.29 0.11
C TYR A 38 -3.33 -6.77 1.53
N ARG A 39 -4.28 -7.39 2.20
CA ARG A 39 -4.58 -7.12 3.60
C ARG A 39 -4.39 -8.41 4.38
N ILE A 40 -3.58 -8.35 5.43
CA ILE A 40 -3.28 -9.51 6.27
C ILE A 40 -3.76 -9.19 7.68
N SER A 41 -4.74 -9.95 8.15
CA SER A 41 -5.29 -9.82 9.49
C SER A 41 -4.30 -10.35 10.53
N PRO A 42 -4.43 -9.93 11.81
CA PRO A 42 -3.50 -10.39 12.85
C PRO A 42 -3.43 -11.91 13.01
N ASP A 43 -4.47 -12.64 12.61
CA ASP A 43 -4.47 -14.11 12.66
C ASP A 43 -3.77 -14.73 11.44
N GLY A 44 -3.23 -13.92 10.53
CA GLY A 44 -2.55 -14.38 9.33
C GLY A 44 -3.43 -14.57 8.11
N THR A 45 -4.73 -14.32 8.22
CA THR A 45 -5.64 -14.43 7.07
C THR A 45 -5.33 -13.33 6.06
N CYS A 46 -5.03 -13.73 4.83
CA CYS A 46 -4.64 -12.81 3.75
C CYS A 46 -5.75 -12.72 2.70
N SER A 47 -6.03 -11.51 2.26
CA SER A 47 -7.01 -11.27 1.19
C SER A 47 -6.56 -10.10 0.33
N VAL A 48 -7.09 -10.05 -0.91
CA VAL A 48 -6.88 -8.88 -1.76
C VAL A 48 -7.70 -7.72 -1.19
N PHE A 49 -7.02 -6.61 -0.91
CA PHE A 49 -7.68 -5.43 -0.40
C PHE A 49 -8.07 -4.48 -1.53
N TYR A 50 -7.15 -4.23 -2.47
CA TYR A 50 -7.40 -3.32 -3.57
C TYR A 50 -6.52 -3.63 -4.77
N ASN A 51 -7.09 -3.60 -5.96
CA ASN A 51 -6.32 -3.73 -7.21
C ASN A 51 -6.19 -2.33 -7.82
N THR A 52 -4.97 -1.82 -7.89
CA THR A 52 -4.71 -0.44 -8.34
C THR A 52 -4.85 -0.28 -9.84
N LYS A 53 -4.87 -1.37 -10.61
CA LYS A 53 -4.86 -1.36 -12.08
C LYS A 53 -3.57 -0.79 -12.66
N ALA A 54 -2.58 -0.48 -11.84
CA ALA A 54 -1.24 -0.11 -12.28
C ALA A 54 -0.35 -1.35 -12.31
N MET A 55 0.84 -1.22 -12.88
CA MET A 55 1.78 -2.33 -12.89
C MET A 55 2.29 -2.61 -11.48
N HIS A 56 2.60 -1.55 -10.74
CA HIS A 56 3.12 -1.71 -9.38
C HIS A 56 2.37 -0.80 -8.41
N ALA A 57 2.06 -1.33 -7.23
CA ALA A 57 1.76 -0.53 -6.06
C ALA A 57 3.09 -0.38 -5.32
N THR A 58 3.59 0.85 -5.23
CA THR A 58 5.00 1.08 -4.87
C THR A 58 5.19 1.57 -3.45
N THR A 59 4.20 2.26 -2.89
CA THR A 59 4.34 2.82 -1.56
C THR A 59 2.98 2.93 -0.87
N LEU A 60 3.00 2.92 0.45
CA LEU A 60 1.81 2.98 1.29
C LEU A 60 2.01 4.00 2.39
N ALA A 61 0.92 4.65 2.79
CA ALA A 61 0.90 5.50 3.98
C ALA A 61 -0.47 5.41 4.63
N LEU A 62 -0.50 5.25 5.95
CA LEU A 62 -1.75 5.26 6.71
C LEU A 62 -1.90 6.61 7.39
N ASP A 63 -3.10 7.20 7.29
CA ASP A 63 -3.38 8.40 8.04
C ASP A 63 -3.82 8.04 9.47
N ARG A 64 -4.08 9.06 10.30
CA ARG A 64 -4.45 8.84 11.69
C ARG A 64 -5.77 8.12 11.86
N THR A 65 -6.65 8.21 10.86
CA THR A 65 -7.98 7.59 10.91
C THR A 65 -7.96 6.16 10.36
N GLY A 66 -6.81 5.70 9.87
CA GLY A 66 -6.67 4.36 9.30
C GLY A 66 -6.98 4.28 7.82
N LEU A 67 -7.17 5.40 7.12
CA LEU A 67 -7.31 5.40 5.67
C LEU A 67 -5.97 5.12 5.03
N LEU A 68 -5.97 4.25 4.04
CA LEU A 68 -4.76 3.85 3.34
C LEU A 68 -4.58 4.69 2.08
N MET A 69 -3.39 5.29 1.95
CA MET A 69 -2.95 5.94 0.73
C MET A 69 -2.02 4.99 0.00
N VAL A 70 -2.23 4.83 -1.30
CA VAL A 70 -1.45 3.91 -2.14
C VAL A 70 -0.84 4.71 -3.28
N GLY A 71 0.48 4.64 -3.41
CA GLY A 71 1.19 5.20 -4.55
C GLY A 71 1.51 4.11 -5.54
N THR A 72 1.46 4.44 -6.84
CA THR A 72 1.62 3.45 -7.91
C THR A 72 2.68 3.85 -8.92
N GLU A 73 3.04 2.89 -9.75
CA GLU A 73 3.90 3.09 -10.92
C GLU A 73 3.23 2.49 -12.14
N SER A 74 3.35 3.22 -13.27
CA SER A 74 2.82 2.81 -14.57
C SER A 74 1.31 2.54 -14.53
N PRO A 75 0.52 3.57 -14.30
CA PRO A 75 0.88 4.99 -14.14
C PRO A 75 1.15 5.39 -12.69
N GLY A 76 1.75 6.57 -12.51
CA GLY A 76 2.00 7.15 -11.19
C GLY A 76 0.78 7.88 -10.66
N ARG A 77 0.14 7.30 -9.67
CA ARG A 77 -1.08 7.84 -9.05
C ARG A 77 -1.01 7.69 -7.54
N VAL A 78 -1.71 8.57 -6.86
CA VAL A 78 -1.99 8.38 -5.44
C VAL A 78 -3.48 8.11 -5.30
N LEU A 79 -3.79 6.98 -4.67
CA LEU A 79 -5.16 6.55 -4.42
C LEU A 79 -5.42 6.56 -2.92
N ARG A 80 -6.64 6.92 -2.53
CA ARG A 80 -7.10 6.74 -1.16
C ARG A 80 -8.06 5.57 -1.16
N VAL A 81 -7.80 4.58 -0.31
CA VAL A 81 -8.63 3.39 -0.20
C VAL A 81 -9.26 3.37 1.18
N ASP A 82 -10.60 3.33 1.20
CA ASP A 82 -11.34 3.34 2.46
C ASP A 82 -11.41 1.93 3.08
N ALA A 83 -12.01 1.83 4.26
CA ALA A 83 -12.08 0.57 4.99
C ALA A 83 -12.87 -0.51 4.24
N ASP A 84 -13.76 -0.11 3.35
CA ASP A 84 -14.55 -1.03 2.52
C ASP A 84 -13.81 -1.50 1.28
N GLY A 85 -12.59 -1.02 1.08
CA GLY A 85 -11.80 -1.39 -0.09
C GLY A 85 -12.14 -0.59 -1.34
N ARG A 86 -12.77 0.57 -1.21
CA ARG A 86 -13.08 1.44 -2.34
C ARG A 86 -11.99 2.48 -2.50
N GLY A 87 -11.50 2.63 -3.73
CA GLY A 87 -10.41 3.53 -4.02
C GLY A 87 -10.85 4.76 -4.80
N PHE A 88 -10.19 5.87 -4.50
CA PHE A 88 -10.42 7.16 -5.18
C PHE A 88 -9.06 7.72 -5.57
N ILE A 89 -8.95 8.21 -6.82
CA ILE A 89 -7.72 8.86 -7.26
C ILE A 89 -7.68 10.26 -6.62
N VAL A 90 -6.66 10.52 -5.81
CA VAL A 90 -6.45 11.84 -5.22
C VAL A 90 -5.37 12.63 -5.95
N LEU A 91 -4.49 11.96 -6.68
CA LEU A 91 -3.48 12.60 -7.51
C LEU A 91 -3.21 11.73 -8.72
N ASP A 92 -3.37 12.29 -9.91
CA ASP A 92 -2.97 11.64 -11.16
C ASP A 92 -1.72 12.38 -11.63
N SER A 93 -0.56 11.83 -11.31
CA SER A 93 0.72 12.49 -11.52
C SER A 93 1.13 12.45 -12.99
N PRO A 94 1.75 13.52 -13.52
CA PRO A 94 2.36 13.45 -14.84
C PRO A 94 3.62 12.58 -14.86
N TYR A 95 4.13 12.23 -13.70
CA TYR A 95 5.29 11.35 -13.58
C TYR A 95 4.86 9.90 -13.55
N GLN A 96 5.78 9.01 -13.91
CA GLN A 96 5.45 7.60 -14.09
C GLN A 96 5.36 6.84 -12.76
N GLU A 97 6.04 7.31 -11.74
CA GLU A 97 6.15 6.57 -10.48
C GLU A 97 5.91 7.49 -9.29
N ILE A 98 5.09 7.02 -8.35
CA ILE A 98 5.05 7.59 -7.00
C ILE A 98 6.08 6.82 -6.18
N ARG A 99 7.13 7.50 -5.76
CA ARG A 99 8.29 6.86 -5.16
C ARG A 99 8.21 6.79 -3.65
N ALA A 100 7.63 7.79 -3.02
CA ALA A 100 7.52 7.85 -1.56
C ALA A 100 6.35 8.72 -1.16
N MET A 101 5.75 8.38 -0.03
CA MET A 101 4.70 9.18 0.60
C MET A 101 4.91 9.17 2.10
N ARG A 102 4.59 10.30 2.74
CA ARG A 102 4.70 10.38 4.19
C ARG A 102 3.74 11.44 4.71
N PHE A 103 3.02 11.13 5.79
CA PHE A 103 2.25 12.12 6.53
C PHE A 103 3.13 12.79 7.56
N ASP A 104 2.94 14.10 7.77
CA ASP A 104 3.53 14.77 8.92
C ASP A 104 2.59 14.64 10.12
N ASP A 105 2.99 15.21 11.25
CA ASP A 105 2.22 15.11 12.49
C ASP A 105 0.95 15.97 12.48
N ARG A 106 0.76 16.81 11.46
CA ARG A 106 -0.45 17.60 11.26
C ARG A 106 -1.39 16.97 10.22
N GLY A 107 -1.03 15.82 9.67
CA GLY A 107 -1.85 15.12 8.71
C GLY A 107 -1.68 15.55 7.26
N LEU A 108 -0.65 16.36 6.95
CA LEU A 108 -0.33 16.69 5.56
C LEU A 108 0.43 15.55 4.91
N LEU A 109 0.02 15.21 3.70
CA LEU A 109 0.68 14.15 2.92
C LEU A 109 1.71 14.75 1.98
N TYR A 110 2.94 14.28 2.09
CA TYR A 110 4.02 14.62 1.18
C TYR A 110 4.22 13.49 0.20
N VAL A 111 4.35 13.82 -1.09
CA VAL A 111 4.45 12.84 -2.16
C VAL A 111 5.69 13.15 -2.99
N ALA A 112 6.54 12.15 -3.21
CA ALA A 112 7.66 12.25 -4.12
C ALA A 112 7.37 11.41 -5.35
N ALA A 113 7.44 12.04 -6.53
CA ALA A 113 7.15 11.39 -7.80
C ALA A 113 8.35 11.52 -8.73
N ALA A 114 8.53 10.55 -9.63
CA ALA A 114 9.65 10.52 -10.56
C ALA A 114 9.28 9.78 -11.85
N ASN A 115 10.09 10.00 -12.87
CA ASN A 115 10.02 9.24 -14.12
C ASN A 115 11.01 8.10 -14.15
#